data_1db61471122c8a90ffebe333f72fed50
#
_entry.id   1db61471122c8a90ffebe333f72fed50
#
_cell.length_a   1.000
_cell.length_b   1.000
_cell.length_c   1.000
_cell.angle_alpha   90.00
_cell.angle_beta   90.00
_cell.angle_gamma   90.00
#
_symmetry.space_group_name_H-M   'P 1'
#
loop_
_entity.id
_entity.type
_entity.pdbx_description
1 polymer ?
#
loop_
_entity_poly.entity_id
_entity_poly.type
_entity_poly.pdbx_seq_one_letter_code
_entity_poly.pdbx_strand_id
1 'polypeptide(L)'
;INKVCGSGLRAVELAAQIIKAGDADIIVAGGAENMSATAYAMPAGRWGARMNNVPMVDMMVNDGLWDAFNGYHMGITAENVAEQWGITREELDEFSAISQNRVEAAIKEGKFKDEIVPVEIPQRKGDPIVFDTDEFPRFGTTKEALAKLKPAFKKDGIVTAGNASGINDAGAAVVVMSKEKAEELGIKPMCTIKSYASAGVDPSIMGVGPVAATKKVLAKTGMSIDD
;
A
#
# COMPACT_ATOMS: atom_id res chain seq x y z
N ILE A 1 12.01 8.54 -5.87
CA ILE A 1 12.24 7.11 -5.57
C ILE A 1 11.08 6.34 -6.15
N ASN A 2 11.39 5.23 -6.81
CA ASN A 2 10.38 4.27 -7.23
C ASN A 2 10.79 2.86 -6.78
N LYS A 3 9.97 2.26 -5.93
CA LYS A 3 10.04 0.88 -5.47
C LYS A 3 8.62 0.29 -5.44
N VAL A 4 7.78 0.72 -6.38
CA VAL A 4 6.36 0.39 -6.48
C VAL A 4 5.66 0.62 -5.11
N CYS A 5 4.93 -0.35 -4.57
CA CYS A 5 4.21 -0.24 -3.28
C CYS A 5 5.12 0.05 -2.07
N GLY A 6 6.41 -0.29 -2.14
CA GLY A 6 7.40 -0.02 -1.10
C GLY A 6 8.06 1.36 -1.16
N SER A 7 7.67 2.25 -2.09
CA SER A 7 8.35 3.53 -2.31
C SER A 7 8.29 4.46 -1.10
N GLY A 8 7.12 4.61 -0.48
CA GLY A 8 6.95 5.47 0.70
C GLY A 8 7.79 5.00 1.88
N LEU A 9 7.78 3.70 2.19
CA LEU A 9 8.65 3.14 3.24
C LEU A 9 10.13 3.32 2.89
N ARG A 10 10.52 3.14 1.61
CA ARG A 10 11.89 3.38 1.16
C ARG A 10 12.31 4.85 1.30
N ALA A 11 11.40 5.80 1.13
CA ALA A 11 11.66 7.22 1.37
C ALA A 11 12.06 7.47 2.83
N VAL A 12 11.36 6.85 3.79
CA VAL A 12 11.69 6.93 5.23
C VAL A 12 13.05 6.29 5.53
N GLU A 13 13.34 5.12 4.94
CA GLU A 13 14.66 4.47 5.08
C GLU A 13 15.78 5.38 4.55
N LEU A 14 15.57 6.01 3.39
CA LEU A 14 16.56 6.89 2.78
C LEU A 14 16.76 8.17 3.61
N ALA A 15 15.70 8.74 4.17
CA ALA A 15 15.79 9.87 5.08
C ALA A 15 16.68 9.53 6.28
N ALA A 16 16.48 8.36 6.90
CA ALA A 16 17.33 7.88 7.98
C ALA A 16 18.79 7.68 7.55
N GLN A 17 19.04 7.22 6.32
CA GLN A 17 20.40 7.06 5.77
C GLN A 17 21.09 8.41 5.57
N ILE A 18 20.41 9.38 4.98
CA ILE A 18 20.91 10.74 4.72
C ILE A 18 21.27 11.44 6.04
N ILE A 19 20.39 11.34 7.05
CA ILE A 19 20.65 11.92 8.37
C ILE A 19 21.88 11.26 9.03
N LYS A 20 21.98 9.93 8.97
CA LYS A 20 23.16 9.20 9.49
C LYS A 20 24.45 9.52 8.74
N ALA A 21 24.38 9.89 7.47
CA ALA A 21 25.52 10.32 6.68
C ALA A 21 25.97 11.76 7.03
N GLY A 22 25.14 12.52 7.74
CA GLY A 22 25.41 13.91 8.09
C GLY A 22 25.06 14.94 7.01
N ASP A 23 24.34 14.51 5.95
CA ASP A 23 23.96 15.38 4.84
C ASP A 23 22.73 16.26 5.16
N ALA A 24 21.94 15.89 6.16
CA ALA A 24 20.79 16.66 6.64
C ALA A 24 20.44 16.28 8.09
N ASP A 25 19.82 17.21 8.82
CA ASP A 25 19.34 16.98 10.19
C ASP A 25 17.86 16.64 10.27
N ILE A 26 17.06 17.17 9.34
CA ILE A 26 15.60 17.01 9.29
C ILE A 26 15.19 16.74 7.84
N ILE A 27 14.35 15.74 7.64
CA ILE A 27 13.83 15.38 6.30
C ILE A 27 12.34 15.08 6.41
N VAL A 28 11.55 15.61 5.48
CA VAL A 28 10.18 15.17 5.25
C VAL A 28 10.21 14.02 4.26
N ALA A 29 9.71 12.86 4.67
CA ALA A 29 9.66 11.66 3.86
C ALA A 29 8.20 11.21 3.69
N GLY A 30 7.82 10.82 2.48
CA GLY A 30 6.45 10.40 2.24
C GLY A 30 6.23 9.88 0.84
N GLY A 31 4.98 9.73 0.48
CA GLY A 31 4.53 9.33 -0.84
C GLY A 31 3.09 9.72 -1.09
N ALA A 32 2.73 9.79 -2.36
CA ALA A 32 1.37 9.99 -2.81
C ALA A 32 1.08 9.10 -4.01
N GLU A 33 -0.14 8.59 -4.09
CA GLU A 33 -0.63 7.80 -5.20
C GLU A 33 -2.03 8.26 -5.58
N ASN A 34 -2.30 8.34 -6.87
CA ASN A 34 -3.61 8.66 -7.41
C ASN A 34 -3.99 7.58 -8.43
N MET A 35 -4.49 6.46 -7.94
CA MET A 35 -4.86 5.32 -8.78
C MET A 35 -6.14 5.61 -9.57
N SER A 36 -7.06 6.39 -9.02
CA SER A 36 -8.34 6.72 -9.68
C SER A 36 -8.19 7.64 -10.89
N ALA A 37 -7.08 8.41 -10.99
CA ALA A 37 -6.78 9.31 -12.10
C ALA A 37 -5.63 8.81 -13.00
N THR A 38 -5.22 7.55 -12.86
CA THR A 38 -4.17 6.97 -13.70
C THR A 38 -4.60 6.94 -15.17
N ALA A 39 -3.72 7.38 -16.05
CA ALA A 39 -4.01 7.53 -17.47
C ALA A 39 -4.06 6.19 -18.22
N TYR A 40 -4.78 6.19 -19.35
CA TYR A 40 -4.65 5.15 -20.37
C TYR A 40 -3.67 5.60 -21.46
N ALA A 41 -2.72 4.77 -21.82
CA ALA A 41 -1.77 5.03 -22.91
C ALA A 41 -2.23 4.37 -24.21
N MET A 42 -2.02 5.07 -25.32
CA MET A 42 -2.22 4.52 -26.67
C MET A 42 -0.85 4.47 -27.40
N PRO A 43 -0.08 3.38 -27.28
CA PRO A 43 1.28 3.28 -27.83
C PRO A 43 1.35 3.55 -29.32
N ALA A 44 0.37 3.05 -30.09
CA ALA A 44 0.30 3.28 -31.53
C ALA A 44 0.00 4.75 -31.92
N GLY A 45 -0.47 5.57 -30.98
CA GLY A 45 -0.79 6.97 -31.22
C GLY A 45 0.41 7.81 -31.67
N ARG A 46 1.61 7.50 -31.15
CA ARG A 46 2.86 8.22 -31.55
C ARG A 46 3.16 8.10 -33.02
N TRP A 47 2.77 7.00 -33.65
CA TRP A 47 3.02 6.71 -35.07
C TRP A 47 1.76 6.87 -35.92
N GLY A 48 0.70 7.51 -35.35
CA GLY A 48 -0.51 7.90 -36.08
C GLY A 48 -1.61 6.84 -36.12
N ALA A 49 -1.46 5.68 -35.51
CA ALA A 49 -2.48 4.61 -35.46
C ALA A 49 -3.21 4.42 -36.81
N ARG A 50 -2.46 4.29 -37.89
CA ARG A 50 -2.85 4.59 -39.28
C ARG A 50 -4.01 3.77 -39.82
N MET A 51 -4.14 2.47 -39.41
CA MET A 51 -5.19 1.56 -39.89
C MET A 51 -5.45 0.47 -38.86
N ASN A 52 -6.68 -0.02 -38.79
CA ASN A 52 -7.22 -0.99 -37.82
C ASN A 52 -7.38 -0.45 -36.39
N ASN A 53 -8.05 -1.25 -35.58
CA ASN A 53 -8.25 -0.93 -34.16
C ASN A 53 -6.91 -1.01 -33.40
N VAL A 54 -6.69 -0.08 -32.50
CA VAL A 54 -5.52 -0.07 -31.59
C VAL A 54 -6.00 -0.13 -30.15
N PRO A 55 -5.35 -0.92 -29.27
CA PRO A 55 -5.70 -0.99 -27.87
C PRO A 55 -5.24 0.27 -27.12
N MET A 56 -5.99 0.63 -26.10
CA MET A 56 -5.51 1.49 -25.02
C MET A 56 -5.04 0.60 -23.86
N VAL A 57 -3.94 1.01 -23.22
CA VAL A 57 -3.32 0.28 -22.11
C VAL A 57 -3.64 1.01 -20.82
N ASP A 58 -4.27 0.33 -19.88
CA ASP A 58 -4.46 0.83 -18.52
C ASP A 58 -3.10 0.87 -17.80
N MET A 59 -2.60 2.09 -17.55
CA MET A 59 -1.29 2.28 -16.95
C MET A 59 -1.26 1.90 -15.47
N MET A 60 -2.39 1.93 -14.77
CA MET A 60 -2.48 1.44 -13.39
C MET A 60 -2.19 -0.07 -13.34
N VAL A 61 -2.79 -0.82 -14.24
CA VAL A 61 -2.54 -2.27 -14.33
C VAL A 61 -1.14 -2.53 -14.86
N ASN A 62 -0.77 -1.92 -15.99
CA ASN A 62 0.49 -2.20 -16.69
C ASN A 62 1.73 -1.89 -15.84
N ASP A 63 1.74 -0.77 -15.13
CA ASP A 63 2.91 -0.29 -14.40
C ASP A 63 2.88 -0.66 -12.91
N GLY A 64 1.70 -0.82 -12.30
CA GLY A 64 1.54 -1.03 -10.87
C GLY A 64 1.07 -2.43 -10.47
N LEU A 65 0.23 -3.09 -11.29
CA LEU A 65 -0.47 -4.33 -10.91
C LEU A 65 -0.16 -5.52 -11.81
N TRP A 66 0.85 -5.41 -12.67
CA TRP A 66 1.26 -6.46 -13.61
C TRP A 66 2.64 -7.01 -13.26
N ASP A 67 2.74 -8.34 -13.15
CA ASP A 67 4.04 -9.01 -13.03
C ASP A 67 4.72 -9.04 -14.40
N ALA A 68 5.74 -8.21 -14.56
CA ALA A 68 6.49 -8.10 -15.80
C ALA A 68 7.33 -9.35 -16.12
N PHE A 69 7.62 -10.21 -15.14
CA PHE A 69 8.40 -11.43 -15.33
C PHE A 69 7.55 -12.58 -15.85
N ASN A 70 6.36 -12.77 -15.25
CA ASN A 70 5.47 -13.89 -15.54
C ASN A 70 4.29 -13.50 -16.44
N GLY A 71 4.03 -12.21 -16.67
CA GLY A 71 3.01 -11.73 -17.59
C GLY A 71 1.58 -11.88 -17.10
N TYR A 72 1.32 -11.67 -15.81
CA TYR A 72 -0.02 -11.73 -15.23
C TYR A 72 -0.26 -10.68 -14.12
N HIS A 73 -1.52 -10.51 -13.74
CA HIS A 73 -1.93 -9.56 -12.71
C HIS A 73 -1.47 -9.98 -11.31
N MET A 74 -1.21 -9.01 -10.40
CA MET A 74 -0.85 -9.25 -9.01
C MET A 74 -1.82 -10.15 -8.25
N GLY A 75 -3.10 -10.17 -8.63
CA GLY A 75 -4.07 -11.12 -8.08
C GLY A 75 -3.69 -12.59 -8.29
N ILE A 76 -3.00 -12.91 -9.39
CA ILE A 76 -2.48 -14.27 -9.61
C ILE A 76 -1.31 -14.57 -8.67
N THR A 77 -0.47 -13.60 -8.35
CA THR A 77 0.57 -13.80 -7.33
C THR A 77 -0.02 -14.11 -5.95
N ALA A 78 -1.17 -13.51 -5.62
CA ALA A 78 -1.90 -13.83 -4.39
C ALA A 78 -2.47 -15.27 -4.40
N GLU A 79 -3.02 -15.72 -5.54
CA GLU A 79 -3.45 -17.11 -5.71
C GLU A 79 -2.26 -18.08 -5.55
N ASN A 80 -1.08 -17.74 -6.10
CA ASN A 80 0.14 -18.55 -5.96
C ASN A 80 0.59 -18.66 -4.50
N VAL A 81 0.54 -17.56 -3.75
CA VAL A 81 0.83 -17.57 -2.31
C VAL A 81 -0.14 -18.48 -1.57
N ALA A 82 -1.42 -18.36 -1.86
CA ALA A 82 -2.43 -19.20 -1.22
C ALA A 82 -2.22 -20.69 -1.53
N GLU A 83 -1.94 -21.04 -2.78
CA GLU A 83 -1.66 -22.41 -3.20
C GLU A 83 -0.40 -22.97 -2.52
N GLN A 84 0.69 -22.19 -2.49
CA GLN A 84 1.97 -22.63 -1.92
C GLN A 84 1.91 -22.89 -0.41
N TRP A 85 1.10 -22.13 0.33
CA TRP A 85 0.97 -22.26 1.78
C TRP A 85 -0.33 -22.94 2.23
N GLY A 86 -1.15 -23.43 1.29
CA GLY A 86 -2.39 -24.14 1.59
C GLY A 86 -3.44 -23.25 2.27
N ILE A 87 -3.44 -21.94 1.96
CA ILE A 87 -4.40 -20.99 2.53
C ILE A 87 -5.75 -21.18 1.84
N THR A 88 -6.81 -21.29 2.62
CA THR A 88 -8.17 -21.52 2.12
C THR A 88 -8.93 -20.22 1.88
N ARG A 89 -10.01 -20.31 1.11
CA ARG A 89 -10.94 -19.19 0.89
C ARG A 89 -11.56 -18.71 2.20
N GLU A 90 -11.91 -19.63 3.07
CA GLU A 90 -12.52 -19.35 4.37
C GLU A 90 -11.58 -18.56 5.29
N GLU A 91 -10.28 -18.89 5.28
CA GLU A 91 -9.26 -18.16 6.03
C GLU A 91 -9.06 -16.75 5.49
N LEU A 92 -9.05 -16.56 4.16
CA LEU A 92 -8.95 -15.24 3.55
C LEU A 92 -10.16 -14.36 3.90
N ASP A 93 -11.37 -14.90 3.79
CA ASP A 93 -12.60 -14.15 4.09
C ASP A 93 -12.71 -13.82 5.58
N GLU A 94 -12.31 -14.73 6.47
CA GLU A 94 -12.26 -14.47 7.91
C GLU A 94 -11.25 -13.38 8.26
N PHE A 95 -10.03 -13.48 7.75
CA PHE A 95 -9.00 -12.45 7.94
C PHE A 95 -9.47 -11.07 7.45
N SER A 96 -10.12 -11.03 6.29
CA SER A 96 -10.64 -9.79 5.71
C SER A 96 -11.78 -9.19 6.52
N ALA A 97 -12.69 -10.02 7.02
CA ALA A 97 -13.76 -9.58 7.92
C ALA A 97 -13.20 -9.02 9.23
N ILE A 98 -12.20 -9.68 9.83
CA ILE A 98 -11.50 -9.18 11.02
C ILE A 98 -10.85 -7.83 10.75
N SER A 99 -10.17 -7.67 9.60
CA SER A 99 -9.52 -6.42 9.21
C SER A 99 -10.54 -5.28 9.08
N GLN A 100 -11.67 -5.51 8.40
CA GLN A 100 -12.74 -4.51 8.25
C GLN A 100 -13.37 -4.13 9.61
N ASN A 101 -13.61 -5.09 10.47
CA ASN A 101 -14.19 -4.83 11.80
C ASN A 101 -13.21 -4.07 12.71
N ARG A 102 -11.91 -4.32 12.58
CA ARG A 102 -10.87 -3.57 13.32
C ARG A 102 -10.80 -2.12 12.88
N VAL A 103 -10.83 -1.84 11.57
CA VAL A 103 -10.82 -0.46 11.09
C VAL A 103 -12.12 0.27 11.44
N GLU A 104 -13.26 -0.40 11.39
CA GLU A 104 -14.53 0.17 11.84
C GLU A 104 -14.46 0.60 13.31
N ALA A 105 -13.96 -0.26 14.19
CA ALA A 105 -13.78 0.06 15.61
C ALA A 105 -12.81 1.23 15.79
N ALA A 106 -11.67 1.22 15.11
CA ALA A 106 -10.66 2.28 15.18
C ALA A 106 -11.20 3.65 14.72
N ILE A 107 -11.99 3.69 13.65
CA ILE A 107 -12.65 4.91 13.16
C ILE A 107 -13.66 5.41 14.20
N LYS A 108 -14.52 4.53 14.73
CA LYS A 108 -15.51 4.89 15.76
C LYS A 108 -14.88 5.42 17.05
N GLU A 109 -13.72 4.87 17.42
CA GLU A 109 -12.92 5.32 18.56
C GLU A 109 -12.08 6.56 18.26
N GLY A 110 -12.07 7.06 17.03
CA GLY A 110 -11.34 8.26 16.60
C GLY A 110 -9.82 8.10 16.58
N LYS A 111 -9.30 6.86 16.45
CA LYS A 111 -7.86 6.58 16.51
C LYS A 111 -7.05 7.25 15.39
N PHE A 112 -7.68 7.61 14.28
CA PHE A 112 -7.02 8.23 13.12
C PHE A 112 -7.12 9.76 13.10
N LYS A 113 -7.83 10.39 14.05
CA LYS A 113 -8.10 11.84 14.02
C LYS A 113 -6.86 12.70 14.05
N ASP A 114 -5.83 12.27 14.78
CA ASP A 114 -4.59 13.06 14.96
C ASP A 114 -3.66 12.97 13.76
N GLU A 115 -3.87 12.01 12.85
CA GLU A 115 -3.03 11.80 11.67
C GLU A 115 -3.72 12.21 10.36
N ILE A 116 -5.05 12.28 10.32
CA ILE A 116 -5.80 12.70 9.13
C ILE A 116 -5.74 14.21 8.98
N VAL A 117 -5.26 14.66 7.81
CA VAL A 117 -5.33 16.06 7.40
C VAL A 117 -6.56 16.24 6.53
N PRO A 118 -7.59 16.98 6.98
CA PRO A 118 -8.79 17.22 6.19
C PRO A 118 -8.48 17.95 4.88
N VAL A 119 -9.13 17.54 3.80
CA VAL A 119 -9.02 18.19 2.49
C VAL A 119 -10.33 18.87 2.15
N GLU A 120 -10.28 20.17 1.93
CA GLU A 120 -11.44 20.94 1.48
C GLU A 120 -11.60 20.82 -0.03
N ILE A 121 -12.72 20.26 -0.48
CA ILE A 121 -13.05 20.08 -1.89
C ILE A 121 -13.98 21.23 -2.32
N PRO A 122 -13.49 22.20 -3.11
CA PRO A 122 -14.28 23.34 -3.55
C PRO A 122 -15.52 22.88 -4.32
N GLN A 123 -16.67 23.48 -3.99
CA GLN A 123 -17.91 23.25 -4.71
C GLN A 123 -18.20 24.40 -5.69
N ARG A 124 -18.90 24.10 -6.78
CA ARG A 124 -19.34 25.12 -7.72
C ARG A 124 -20.30 26.15 -7.09
N LYS A 125 -21.08 25.71 -6.10
CA LYS A 125 -21.99 26.53 -5.30
C LYS A 125 -22.03 25.96 -3.87
N GLY A 126 -22.08 26.84 -2.88
CA GLY A 126 -22.11 26.49 -1.45
C GLY A 126 -20.71 26.33 -0.84
N ASP A 127 -20.67 25.81 0.37
CA ASP A 127 -19.43 25.60 1.12
C ASP A 127 -18.64 24.41 0.59
N PRO A 128 -17.32 24.37 0.78
CA PRO A 128 -16.49 23.21 0.44
C PRO A 128 -16.97 21.95 1.18
N ILE A 129 -16.81 20.81 0.51
CA ILE A 129 -16.95 19.51 1.21
C ILE A 129 -15.63 19.21 1.90
N VAL A 130 -15.68 18.96 3.21
CA VAL A 130 -14.52 18.52 3.98
C VAL A 130 -14.37 17.01 3.84
N PHE A 131 -13.30 16.56 3.23
CA PHE A 131 -12.95 15.15 3.10
C PHE A 131 -11.95 14.80 4.20
N ASP A 132 -12.39 14.08 5.23
CA ASP A 132 -11.64 13.73 6.44
C ASP A 132 -11.86 12.29 6.88
N THR A 133 -12.50 11.48 6.06
CA THR A 133 -12.86 10.10 6.41
C THR A 133 -12.58 9.17 5.22
N ASP A 134 -11.90 8.06 5.47
CA ASP A 134 -11.61 7.04 4.46
C ASP A 134 -12.90 6.39 3.95
N GLU A 135 -13.06 6.33 2.62
CA GLU A 135 -14.25 5.77 1.97
C GLU A 135 -14.20 4.25 1.78
N PHE A 136 -12.99 3.67 1.81
CA PHE A 136 -12.77 2.24 1.51
C PHE A 136 -13.33 1.29 2.58
N PRO A 137 -13.26 1.57 3.89
CA PRO A 137 -13.75 0.67 4.92
C PRO A 137 -15.26 0.38 4.77
N ARG A 138 -15.62 -0.89 4.86
CA ARG A 138 -17.02 -1.35 4.75
C ARG A 138 -17.51 -1.86 6.09
N PHE A 139 -18.25 -1.02 6.78
CA PHE A 139 -18.78 -1.31 8.11
C PHE A 139 -19.78 -2.47 8.06
N GLY A 140 -19.75 -3.29 9.11
CA GLY A 140 -20.60 -4.47 9.21
C GLY A 140 -20.21 -5.62 8.26
N THR A 141 -18.98 -5.65 7.76
CA THR A 141 -18.51 -6.77 6.94
C THR A 141 -18.49 -8.07 7.73
N THR A 142 -19.05 -9.14 7.15
CA THR A 142 -19.07 -10.48 7.74
C THR A 142 -18.45 -11.50 6.79
N LYS A 143 -17.92 -12.60 7.33
CA LYS A 143 -17.38 -13.73 6.57
C LYS A 143 -18.43 -14.31 5.59
N GLU A 144 -19.68 -14.42 6.02
CA GLU A 144 -20.79 -14.95 5.20
C GLU A 144 -21.13 -14.02 4.02
N ALA A 145 -20.95 -12.72 4.18
CA ALA A 145 -21.12 -11.76 3.09
C ALA A 145 -19.96 -11.89 2.06
N LEU A 146 -18.73 -12.03 2.53
CA LEU A 146 -17.55 -12.21 1.68
C LEU A 146 -17.59 -13.55 0.92
N ALA A 147 -18.04 -14.63 1.55
CA ALA A 147 -18.15 -15.95 0.94
C ALA A 147 -19.02 -15.98 -0.33
N LYS A 148 -19.94 -15.02 -0.50
CA LYS A 148 -20.80 -14.89 -1.69
C LYS A 148 -20.09 -14.29 -2.91
N LEU A 149 -18.92 -13.70 -2.73
CA LEU A 149 -18.18 -13.06 -3.80
C LEU A 149 -17.50 -14.07 -4.70
N LYS A 150 -17.50 -13.77 -6.01
CA LYS A 150 -16.84 -14.62 -7.01
C LYS A 150 -15.35 -14.35 -7.07
N PRO A 151 -14.51 -15.35 -7.41
CA PRO A 151 -13.11 -15.15 -7.73
C PRO A 151 -12.91 -14.07 -8.79
N ALA A 152 -11.90 -13.21 -8.61
CA ALA A 152 -11.67 -12.06 -9.46
C ALA A 152 -10.59 -12.29 -10.54
N PHE A 153 -9.60 -13.16 -10.29
CA PHE A 153 -8.42 -13.29 -11.13
C PHE A 153 -8.23 -14.66 -11.76
N LYS A 154 -8.75 -15.73 -11.15
CA LYS A 154 -8.63 -17.11 -11.61
C LYS A 154 -10.03 -17.76 -11.54
N LYS A 155 -10.44 -18.52 -12.56
CA LYS A 155 -11.79 -19.09 -12.66
C LYS A 155 -12.22 -19.86 -11.41
N ASP A 156 -11.33 -20.69 -10.87
CA ASP A 156 -11.55 -21.49 -9.66
C ASP A 156 -10.64 -21.03 -8.51
N GLY A 157 -10.35 -19.71 -8.49
CA GLY A 157 -9.50 -19.08 -7.49
C GLY A 157 -10.24 -18.76 -6.20
N ILE A 158 -9.47 -18.23 -5.23
CA ILE A 158 -9.98 -17.87 -3.91
C ILE A 158 -9.86 -16.37 -3.60
N VAL A 159 -9.14 -15.63 -4.45
CA VAL A 159 -8.99 -14.17 -4.31
C VAL A 159 -10.19 -13.46 -4.93
N THR A 160 -10.86 -12.60 -4.15
CA THR A 160 -12.07 -11.88 -4.53
C THR A 160 -11.91 -10.37 -4.27
N ALA A 161 -12.86 -9.58 -4.74
CA ALA A 161 -12.89 -8.14 -4.42
C ALA A 161 -13.05 -7.84 -2.93
N GLY A 162 -13.51 -8.80 -2.12
CA GLY A 162 -13.70 -8.62 -0.68
C GLY A 162 -12.51 -9.02 0.18
N ASN A 163 -11.57 -9.81 -0.37
CA ASN A 163 -10.36 -10.25 0.32
C ASN A 163 -9.06 -9.80 -0.39
N ALA A 164 -9.17 -8.83 -1.31
CA ALA A 164 -8.06 -8.15 -1.95
C ALA A 164 -8.01 -6.67 -1.51
N SER A 165 -6.86 -6.00 -1.72
CA SER A 165 -6.74 -4.57 -1.52
C SER A 165 -7.60 -3.78 -2.50
N GLY A 166 -8.04 -2.60 -2.11
CA GLY A 166 -8.74 -1.68 -2.99
C GLY A 166 -7.83 -0.90 -3.93
N ILE A 167 -8.45 -0.18 -4.84
CA ILE A 167 -7.82 0.86 -5.66
C ILE A 167 -8.03 2.16 -4.89
N ASN A 168 -6.97 2.72 -4.29
CA ASN A 168 -7.08 3.84 -3.37
C ASN A 168 -6.19 5.00 -3.82
N ASP A 169 -6.67 6.22 -3.57
CA ASP A 169 -5.88 7.43 -3.64
C ASP A 169 -5.40 7.77 -2.23
N ALA A 170 -4.14 8.16 -2.07
CA ALA A 170 -3.60 8.50 -0.78
C ALA A 170 -2.38 9.42 -0.88
N GLY A 171 -2.16 10.20 0.18
CA GLY A 171 -0.93 10.92 0.41
C GLY A 171 -0.58 10.88 1.89
N ALA A 172 0.68 10.59 2.21
CA ALA A 172 1.15 10.56 3.59
C ALA A 172 2.59 11.07 3.68
N ALA A 173 2.91 11.74 4.79
CA ALA A 173 4.25 12.22 5.06
C ALA A 173 4.58 12.12 6.54
N VAL A 174 5.87 11.90 6.84
CA VAL A 174 6.43 11.93 8.19
C VAL A 174 7.67 12.80 8.23
N VAL A 175 7.94 13.41 9.39
CA VAL A 175 9.19 14.13 9.63
C VAL A 175 10.16 13.18 10.30
N VAL A 176 11.34 13.01 9.72
CA VAL A 176 12.45 12.21 10.25
C VAL A 176 13.57 13.16 10.64
N MET A 177 14.14 12.98 11.84
CA MET A 177 15.25 13.79 12.30
C MET A 177 16.21 12.99 13.19
N SER A 178 17.40 13.52 13.42
CA SER A 178 18.31 12.96 14.41
C SER A 178 17.76 13.13 15.83
N LYS A 179 18.21 12.28 16.75
CA LYS A 179 17.84 12.40 18.16
C LYS A 179 18.29 13.74 18.74
N GLU A 180 19.50 14.15 18.41
CA GLU A 180 20.11 15.41 18.84
C GLU A 180 19.28 16.62 18.38
N LYS A 181 18.80 16.59 17.13
CA LYS A 181 17.95 17.66 16.60
C LYS A 181 16.57 17.68 17.26
N ALA A 182 16.00 16.53 17.57
CA ALA A 182 14.73 16.45 18.31
C ALA A 182 14.88 17.05 19.72
N GLU A 183 15.98 16.75 20.41
CA GLU A 183 16.28 17.30 21.73
C GLU A 183 16.51 18.82 21.67
N GLU A 184 17.30 19.32 20.71
CA GLU A 184 17.54 20.76 20.49
C GLU A 184 16.22 21.52 20.28
N LEU A 185 15.28 20.96 19.53
CA LEU A 185 13.99 21.57 19.21
C LEU A 185 12.91 21.31 20.28
N GLY A 186 13.21 20.53 21.31
CA GLY A 186 12.23 20.14 22.34
C GLY A 186 11.10 19.25 21.82
N ILE A 187 11.32 18.52 20.71
CA ILE A 187 10.34 17.66 20.08
C ILE A 187 10.41 16.27 20.70
N LYS A 188 9.26 15.77 21.18
CA LYS A 188 9.12 14.39 21.62
C LYS A 188 8.85 13.49 20.41
N PRO A 189 9.76 12.57 20.04
CA PRO A 189 9.53 11.69 18.91
C PRO A 189 8.41 10.67 19.21
N MET A 190 7.64 10.30 18.18
CA MET A 190 6.63 9.25 18.28
C MET A 190 7.28 7.87 18.40
N CYS A 191 8.36 7.63 17.66
CA CYS A 191 9.13 6.39 17.68
C CYS A 191 10.59 6.63 17.25
N THR A 192 11.41 5.60 17.36
CA THR A 192 12.79 5.59 16.87
C THR A 192 12.96 4.52 15.80
N ILE A 193 13.53 4.89 14.64
CA ILE A 193 13.89 3.93 13.60
C ILE A 193 15.09 3.11 14.06
N LYS A 194 14.87 1.85 14.44
CA LYS A 194 15.93 0.95 14.90
C LYS A 194 16.71 0.36 13.73
N SER A 195 16.01 -0.14 12.71
CA SER A 195 16.61 -0.76 11.53
C SER A 195 15.65 -0.74 10.34
N TYR A 196 16.19 -1.06 9.19
CA TYR A 196 15.46 -1.24 7.94
C TYR A 196 16.18 -2.27 7.07
N ALA A 197 15.44 -2.90 6.15
CA ALA A 197 16.01 -3.84 5.19
C ALA A 197 15.15 -3.95 3.94
N SER A 198 15.80 -4.33 2.85
CA SER A 198 15.15 -4.76 1.61
C SER A 198 15.55 -6.20 1.31
N ALA A 199 14.63 -6.97 0.73
CA ALA A 199 14.88 -8.34 0.30
C ALA A 199 14.21 -8.58 -1.06
N GLY A 200 14.83 -9.42 -1.89
CA GLY A 200 14.23 -9.97 -3.09
C GLY A 200 13.57 -11.31 -2.77
N VAL A 201 12.50 -11.61 -3.48
CA VAL A 201 11.80 -12.90 -3.49
C VAL A 201 11.44 -13.25 -4.92
N ASP A 202 11.01 -14.50 -5.15
CA ASP A 202 10.47 -14.89 -6.45
C ASP A 202 9.28 -13.99 -6.82
N PRO A 203 9.26 -13.39 -8.02
CA PRO A 203 8.17 -12.52 -8.45
C PRO A 203 6.78 -13.19 -8.39
N SER A 204 6.72 -14.49 -8.65
CA SER A 204 5.46 -15.25 -8.63
C SER A 204 4.75 -15.26 -7.27
N ILE A 205 5.49 -14.98 -6.20
CA ILE A 205 5.01 -14.93 -4.81
C ILE A 205 5.40 -13.59 -4.14
N MET A 206 5.36 -12.48 -4.88
CA MET A 206 5.82 -11.18 -4.42
C MET A 206 5.22 -10.74 -3.07
N GLY A 207 4.02 -11.21 -2.74
CA GLY A 207 3.33 -10.88 -1.48
C GLY A 207 4.07 -11.33 -0.22
N VAL A 208 5.02 -12.27 -0.30
CA VAL A 208 5.86 -12.70 0.83
C VAL A 208 7.16 -11.89 0.99
N GLY A 209 7.38 -10.87 0.14
CA GLY A 209 8.54 -9.99 0.24
C GLY A 209 8.78 -9.39 1.64
N PRO A 210 7.73 -8.92 2.35
CA PRO A 210 7.86 -8.43 3.72
C PRO A 210 8.44 -9.46 4.70
N VAL A 211 8.16 -10.75 4.52
CA VAL A 211 8.69 -11.82 5.39
C VAL A 211 10.23 -11.86 5.32
N ALA A 212 10.78 -11.85 4.11
CA ALA A 212 12.23 -11.88 3.92
C ALA A 212 12.91 -10.58 4.41
N ALA A 213 12.27 -9.42 4.21
CA ALA A 213 12.76 -8.14 4.70
C ALA A 213 12.73 -8.06 6.24
N THR A 214 11.64 -8.52 6.88
CA THR A 214 11.51 -8.57 8.34
C THR A 214 12.55 -9.48 8.97
N LYS A 215 12.79 -10.68 8.43
CA LYS A 215 13.86 -11.56 8.91
C LYS A 215 15.23 -10.88 8.91
N LYS A 216 15.55 -10.07 7.88
CA LYS A 216 16.78 -9.29 7.82
C LYS A 216 16.84 -8.19 8.89
N VAL A 217 15.73 -7.49 9.16
CA VAL A 217 15.65 -6.46 10.21
C VAL A 217 15.87 -7.08 11.58
N LEU A 218 15.17 -8.16 11.89
CA LEU A 218 15.31 -8.87 13.16
C LEU A 218 16.74 -9.37 13.38
N ALA A 219 17.35 -9.96 12.34
CA ALA A 219 18.75 -10.40 12.41
C ALA A 219 19.74 -9.24 12.65
N LYS A 220 19.48 -8.04 12.11
CA LYS A 220 20.32 -6.85 12.33
C LYS A 220 20.18 -6.27 13.72
N THR A 221 19.02 -6.39 14.34
CA THR A 221 18.72 -5.76 15.64
C THR A 221 18.89 -6.73 16.82
N GLY A 222 18.92 -8.03 16.54
CA GLY A 222 18.85 -9.07 17.58
C GLY A 222 17.47 -9.17 18.25
N MET A 223 16.45 -8.55 17.65
CA MET A 223 15.07 -8.58 18.14
C MET A 223 14.32 -9.79 17.60
N SER A 224 13.23 -10.13 18.25
CA SER A 224 12.25 -11.14 17.84
C SER A 224 11.00 -10.49 17.24
N ILE A 225 10.06 -11.31 16.75
CA ILE A 225 8.78 -10.82 16.24
C ILE A 225 7.85 -10.33 17.36
N ASP A 226 8.14 -10.68 18.60
CA ASP A 226 7.34 -10.36 19.79
C ASP A 226 7.78 -9.04 20.45
N ASP A 227 8.92 -8.45 19.99
CA ASP A 227 9.43 -7.15 20.44
C ASP A 227 8.79 -6.00 19.65
#